data_eacc9b3ccb4be302fb73b5617f1d039b
#
_entry.id   eacc9b3ccb4be302fb73b5617f1d039b
#
_cell.length_a   1.000
_cell.length_b   1.000
_cell.length_c   1.000
_cell.angle_alpha   90.00
_cell.angle_beta   90.00
_cell.angle_gamma   90.00
#
_symmetry.space_group_name_H-M   'P 1'
#
loop_
_entity.id
_entity.type
_entity.pdbx_description
1 polymer ?
#
loop_
_entity_poly.entity_id
_entity_poly.type
_entity_poly.pdbx_seq_one_letter_code
_entity_poly.pdbx_strand_id
1 'polypeptide(L)'
;MDFAEWIREQATKTYTENGAAARNTTGDARLDLFATIGSLRRADPERIELLFAEAYQADPLFALKILFYARDIREGLGERRVFRILLQYLAEYHPQAVIANLDLIGVFGRFDDWYCLIGTGVEDEMWSAMKQQLEADLKNFQEGKSVSLLAKWIKTADSKNTETRKLGILTAQKLGYPVYNFKRIVRSLRKYIGVLEVKMSEGKWEEIVYPEVSGRAMMIYRNAFRKHDEKRFNQYLAKALEGKEKIHAETLYPYDLVEKVLYERQWNQALEAQWRQLPDYVAQETNAIVIADVSGSMRGKPLATSIGLAIYFAERNRGAYHNLFMTFSQKPEFVSLRGETLLQKIKYVERTECGMNTNLQAAFERVLETALDHDVLPEEMPKALIVVSDMEIDRCGDRNWMFYDHMKEKYEYCGYQLPNIIFWNVDSRNDIFHADSRRKGVQLYSGQSVTTFQNLLNNIDSTPVKSMEKVIESERYACVRTGNAA
;
A
#
# COMPACT_ATOMS: atom_id res chain seq x y z
N MET A 1 -2.50 29.06 -23.87
CA MET A 1 -1.54 29.18 -22.72
C MET A 1 -1.00 30.61 -22.79
N ASP A 2 -1.15 31.40 -21.73
CA ASP A 2 -0.54 32.71 -21.66
C ASP A 2 0.96 32.58 -21.29
N PHE A 3 1.71 33.71 -21.41
CA PHE A 3 3.14 33.73 -21.16
C PHE A 3 3.52 33.37 -19.73
N ALA A 4 2.72 33.76 -18.74
CA ALA A 4 2.96 33.44 -17.33
C ALA A 4 2.70 31.95 -17.04
N GLU A 5 1.68 31.37 -17.66
CA GLU A 5 1.37 29.98 -17.59
C GLU A 5 2.50 29.12 -18.22
N TRP A 6 3.04 29.57 -19.36
CA TRP A 6 4.19 28.94 -19.99
C TRP A 6 5.44 28.97 -19.10
N ILE A 7 5.76 30.09 -18.47
CA ILE A 7 6.90 30.21 -17.54
C ILE A 7 6.72 29.26 -16.36
N ARG A 8 5.53 29.21 -15.76
CA ARG A 8 5.22 28.28 -14.66
C ARG A 8 5.41 26.82 -15.09
N GLU A 9 4.95 26.48 -16.28
CA GLU A 9 5.13 25.13 -16.82
C GLU A 9 6.62 24.79 -17.03
N GLN A 10 7.44 25.73 -17.55
CA GLN A 10 8.88 25.50 -17.67
C GLN A 10 9.55 25.30 -16.31
N ALA A 11 9.13 26.03 -15.27
CA ALA A 11 9.69 25.93 -13.92
C ALA A 11 9.40 24.56 -13.23
N THR A 12 8.38 23.82 -13.69
CA THR A 12 8.09 22.47 -13.15
C THR A 12 8.87 21.37 -13.84
N LYS A 13 9.59 21.65 -14.93
CA LYS A 13 10.35 20.66 -15.69
C LYS A 13 11.61 20.22 -14.96
N THR A 14 11.82 18.93 -14.91
CA THR A 14 13.01 18.29 -14.34
C THR A 14 13.36 17.03 -15.13
N TYR A 15 14.32 16.27 -14.67
CA TYR A 15 14.72 15.00 -15.25
C TYR A 15 14.80 13.93 -14.16
N THR A 16 14.50 12.68 -14.53
CA THR A 16 14.81 11.52 -13.69
C THR A 16 16.33 11.35 -13.53
N GLU A 17 16.78 10.54 -12.59
CA GLU A 17 18.20 10.16 -12.48
C GLU A 17 18.74 9.59 -13.78
N ASN A 18 17.89 8.88 -14.54
CA ASN A 18 18.23 8.26 -15.82
C ASN A 18 18.00 9.19 -17.03
N GLY A 19 17.70 10.47 -16.81
CA GLY A 19 17.65 11.52 -17.82
C GLY A 19 16.35 11.62 -18.59
N ALA A 20 15.28 10.89 -18.24
CA ALA A 20 13.96 11.14 -18.83
C ALA A 20 13.41 12.48 -18.37
N ALA A 21 12.70 13.17 -19.27
CA ALA A 21 12.00 14.39 -18.91
C ALA A 21 10.84 14.08 -17.95
N ALA A 22 10.74 14.84 -16.88
CA ALA A 22 9.76 14.70 -15.83
C ALA A 22 9.36 16.08 -15.28
N ARG A 23 8.54 16.07 -14.24
CA ARG A 23 8.13 17.26 -13.48
C ARG A 23 8.53 17.07 -12.02
N ASN A 24 8.90 18.15 -11.35
CA ASN A 24 9.13 18.16 -9.90
C ASN A 24 7.83 18.39 -9.10
N THR A 25 6.73 18.74 -9.76
CA THR A 25 5.37 18.86 -9.22
C THR A 25 4.35 18.59 -10.32
N THR A 26 3.19 18.07 -9.96
CA THR A 26 2.03 17.94 -10.85
C THR A 26 1.29 19.28 -11.05
N GLY A 27 1.64 20.30 -10.26
CA GLY A 27 0.93 21.57 -10.18
C GLY A 27 -0.27 21.56 -9.21
N ASP A 28 -0.45 20.47 -8.43
CA ASP A 28 -1.39 20.36 -7.30
C ASP A 28 -0.67 19.64 -6.13
N ALA A 29 -0.36 20.36 -5.07
CA ALA A 29 0.38 19.84 -3.94
C ALA A 29 -0.32 18.65 -3.24
N ARG A 30 -1.65 18.59 -3.28
CA ARG A 30 -2.43 17.46 -2.75
C ARG A 30 -2.15 16.19 -3.56
N LEU A 31 -2.10 16.34 -4.88
CA LEU A 31 -1.80 15.23 -5.79
C LEU A 31 -0.33 14.80 -5.66
N ASP A 32 0.59 15.75 -5.49
CA ASP A 32 2.01 15.45 -5.26
C ASP A 32 2.18 14.58 -4.01
N LEU A 33 1.52 14.94 -2.92
CA LEU A 33 1.49 14.13 -1.70
C LEU A 33 0.84 12.76 -1.94
N PHE A 34 -0.33 12.71 -2.56
CA PHE A 34 -1.06 11.46 -2.81
C PHE A 34 -0.25 10.49 -3.68
N ALA A 35 0.35 11.00 -4.74
CA ALA A 35 1.13 10.20 -5.69
C ALA A 35 2.49 9.72 -5.15
N THR A 36 2.91 10.19 -3.97
CA THR A 36 4.20 9.83 -3.36
C THR A 36 4.09 9.18 -1.99
N ILE A 37 3.08 9.52 -1.18
CA ILE A 37 3.02 9.16 0.24
C ILE A 37 3.19 7.66 0.53
N GLY A 38 2.72 6.80 -0.37
CA GLY A 38 2.84 5.34 -0.26
C GLY A 38 4.23 4.79 -0.60
N SER A 39 5.08 5.59 -1.22
CA SER A 39 6.44 5.23 -1.65
C SER A 39 7.55 5.89 -0.81
N LEU A 40 7.20 6.72 0.18
CA LEU A 40 8.13 7.47 1.04
C LEU A 40 8.69 6.66 2.23
N ARG A 41 8.63 5.33 2.20
CA ARG A 41 9.05 4.48 3.33
C ARG A 41 10.50 4.67 3.75
N ARG A 42 11.39 5.01 2.83
CA ARG A 42 12.82 5.21 3.06
C ARG A 42 13.22 6.68 3.03
N ALA A 43 12.32 7.57 2.66
CA ALA A 43 12.60 9.00 2.55
C ALA A 43 12.96 9.60 3.91
N ASP A 44 13.75 10.68 3.88
CA ASP A 44 14.08 11.46 5.05
C ASP A 44 12.83 12.14 5.63
N PRO A 45 12.74 12.28 6.96
CA PRO A 45 11.59 12.92 7.61
C PRO A 45 11.30 14.32 7.05
N GLU A 46 12.33 15.15 6.84
CA GLU A 46 12.21 16.50 6.32
C GLU A 46 11.50 16.57 4.95
N ARG A 47 11.81 15.64 4.04
CA ARG A 47 11.12 15.54 2.75
C ARG A 47 9.66 15.14 2.90
N ILE A 48 9.36 14.20 3.81
CA ILE A 48 7.98 13.76 4.10
C ILE A 48 7.17 14.93 4.65
N GLU A 49 7.74 15.68 5.58
CA GLU A 49 7.13 16.83 6.23
C GLU A 49 6.89 17.98 5.23
N LEU A 50 7.85 18.27 4.35
CA LEU A 50 7.72 19.31 3.34
C LEU A 50 6.57 19.03 2.37
N LEU A 51 6.51 17.84 1.77
CA LEU A 51 5.42 17.45 0.87
C LEU A 51 4.05 17.53 1.57
N PHE A 52 4.00 17.13 2.82
CA PHE A 52 2.77 17.24 3.61
C PHE A 52 2.40 18.67 3.92
N ALA A 53 3.37 19.50 4.29
CA ALA A 53 3.16 20.92 4.60
C ALA A 53 2.57 21.68 3.41
N GLU A 54 3.10 21.46 2.21
CA GLU A 54 2.60 22.07 0.97
C GLU A 54 1.15 21.64 0.69
N ALA A 55 0.84 20.34 0.83
CA ALA A 55 -0.52 19.84 0.67
C ALA A 55 -1.47 20.37 1.76
N TYR A 56 -0.99 20.47 3.00
CA TYR A 56 -1.76 21.00 4.14
C TYR A 56 -2.04 22.50 3.97
N GLN A 57 -1.09 23.26 3.46
CA GLN A 57 -1.29 24.68 3.14
C GLN A 57 -2.34 24.87 2.03
N ALA A 58 -2.35 23.99 1.04
CA ALA A 58 -3.33 24.04 -0.06
C ALA A 58 -4.75 23.66 0.39
N ASP A 59 -4.89 22.58 1.16
CA ASP A 59 -6.17 22.11 1.70
C ASP A 59 -5.92 21.25 2.95
N PRO A 60 -6.09 21.81 4.17
CA PRO A 60 -5.83 21.11 5.42
C PRO A 60 -6.65 19.82 5.59
N LEU A 61 -7.96 19.87 5.27
CA LEU A 61 -8.82 18.70 5.43
C LEU A 61 -8.45 17.58 4.47
N PHE A 62 -8.16 17.94 3.22
CA PHE A 62 -7.79 16.96 2.21
C PHE A 62 -6.44 16.31 2.53
N ALA A 63 -5.45 17.10 2.97
CA ALA A 63 -4.14 16.57 3.41
C ALA A 63 -4.27 15.61 4.61
N LEU A 64 -5.12 15.91 5.59
CA LEU A 64 -5.43 15.01 6.70
C LEU A 64 -6.10 13.72 6.22
N LYS A 65 -7.04 13.80 5.29
CA LYS A 65 -7.64 12.61 4.69
C LYS A 65 -6.60 11.74 3.95
N ILE A 66 -5.67 12.35 3.21
CA ILE A 66 -4.54 11.63 2.59
C ILE A 66 -3.67 10.95 3.66
N LEU A 67 -3.40 11.61 4.79
CA LEU A 67 -2.66 11.03 5.90
C LEU A 67 -3.35 9.79 6.47
N PHE A 68 -4.66 9.85 6.70
CA PHE A 68 -5.41 8.69 7.20
C PHE A 68 -5.56 7.59 6.14
N TYR A 69 -5.72 7.92 4.86
CA TYR A 69 -5.63 6.98 3.74
C TYR A 69 -4.27 6.27 3.71
N ALA A 70 -3.18 7.02 3.86
CA ALA A 70 -1.85 6.43 3.91
C ALA A 70 -1.72 5.41 5.07
N ARG A 71 -2.36 5.67 6.22
CA ARG A 71 -2.31 4.77 7.38
C ARG A 71 -3.29 3.62 7.33
N ASP A 72 -4.42 3.77 6.67
CA ASP A 72 -5.50 2.78 6.69
C ASP A 72 -5.01 1.39 6.26
N ILE A 73 -5.14 0.43 7.20
CA ILE A 73 -4.70 -0.96 7.00
C ILE A 73 -5.73 -1.83 6.28
N ARG A 74 -6.93 -1.31 6.02
CA ARG A 74 -8.03 -2.05 5.39
C ARG A 74 -8.26 -1.63 3.95
N GLU A 75 -8.40 -0.34 3.72
CA GLU A 75 -8.77 0.19 2.40
C GLU A 75 -7.73 1.19 1.85
N GLY A 76 -6.68 1.48 2.61
CA GLY A 76 -5.60 2.39 2.23
C GLY A 76 -4.25 1.68 2.02
N LEU A 77 -3.18 2.41 2.32
CA LEU A 77 -1.81 1.99 2.00
C LEU A 77 -1.10 1.23 3.13
N GLY A 78 -1.58 1.30 4.37
CA GLY A 78 -0.98 0.66 5.53
C GLY A 78 0.39 1.23 5.95
N GLU A 79 0.69 2.47 5.55
CA GLU A 79 1.96 3.12 5.83
C GLU A 79 2.05 3.55 7.30
N ARG A 80 3.05 3.04 8.02
CA ARG A 80 3.19 3.25 9.44
C ARG A 80 4.24 4.30 9.79
N ARG A 81 5.42 4.23 9.14
CA ARG A 81 6.52 5.16 9.44
C ARG A 81 6.15 6.58 9.05
N VAL A 82 5.68 6.76 7.82
CA VAL A 82 5.24 8.06 7.28
C VAL A 82 4.14 8.65 8.15
N PHE A 83 3.11 7.87 8.48
CA PHE A 83 2.02 8.31 9.35
C PHE A 83 2.52 8.83 10.70
N ARG A 84 3.47 8.13 11.36
CA ARG A 84 4.00 8.53 12.66
C ARG A 84 4.84 9.80 12.60
N ILE A 85 5.65 9.97 11.56
CA ILE A 85 6.41 11.20 11.31
C ILE A 85 5.44 12.37 11.17
N LEU A 86 4.42 12.22 10.33
CA LEU A 86 3.45 13.29 10.11
C LEU A 86 2.53 13.57 11.30
N LEU A 87 2.23 12.56 12.15
CA LEU A 87 1.55 12.81 13.43
C LEU A 87 2.40 13.66 14.37
N GLN A 88 3.72 13.43 14.44
CA GLN A 88 4.64 14.23 15.25
C GLN A 88 4.75 15.66 14.69
N TYR A 89 4.89 15.81 13.37
CA TYR A 89 4.84 17.10 12.70
C TYR A 89 3.54 17.88 13.03
N LEU A 90 2.38 17.23 12.89
CA LEU A 90 1.10 17.85 13.23
C LEU A 90 0.99 18.21 14.72
N ALA A 91 1.53 17.39 15.61
CA ALA A 91 1.52 17.68 17.06
C ALA A 91 2.32 18.93 17.39
N GLU A 92 3.35 19.26 16.62
CA GLU A 92 4.19 20.43 16.79
C GLU A 92 3.54 21.69 16.16
N TYR A 93 3.06 21.59 14.91
CA TYR A 93 2.63 22.75 14.14
C TYR A 93 1.11 22.95 14.10
N HIS A 94 0.33 21.87 14.25
CA HIS A 94 -1.14 21.84 14.14
C HIS A 94 -1.80 20.94 15.19
N PRO A 95 -1.54 21.17 16.53
CA PRO A 95 -1.96 20.25 17.60
C PRO A 95 -3.47 19.98 17.61
N GLN A 96 -4.30 20.95 17.26
CA GLN A 96 -5.75 20.79 17.24
C GLN A 96 -6.22 19.76 16.21
N ALA A 97 -5.51 19.64 15.09
CA ALA A 97 -5.80 18.60 14.10
C ALA A 97 -5.51 17.19 14.62
N VAL A 98 -4.47 17.02 15.44
CA VAL A 98 -4.18 15.72 16.09
C VAL A 98 -5.24 15.42 17.14
N ILE A 99 -5.54 16.36 18.04
CA ILE A 99 -6.51 16.18 19.12
C ILE A 99 -7.88 15.78 18.58
N ALA A 100 -8.34 16.45 17.53
CA ALA A 100 -9.63 16.18 16.91
C ALA A 100 -9.74 14.76 16.28
N ASN A 101 -8.62 14.09 16.00
CA ASN A 101 -8.58 12.80 15.31
C ASN A 101 -7.91 11.69 16.12
N LEU A 102 -7.66 11.88 17.42
CA LEU A 102 -7.04 10.85 18.27
C LEU A 102 -7.83 9.53 18.26
N ASP A 103 -9.16 9.62 18.29
CA ASP A 103 -10.08 8.47 18.25
C ASP A 103 -9.95 7.65 16.93
N LEU A 104 -9.59 8.30 15.84
CA LEU A 104 -9.46 7.67 14.52
C LEU A 104 -8.17 6.85 14.35
N ILE A 105 -7.12 7.12 15.14
CA ILE A 105 -5.83 6.44 15.03
C ILE A 105 -5.98 4.92 15.17
N GLY A 106 -6.78 4.47 16.15
CA GLY A 106 -7.05 3.03 16.34
C GLY A 106 -7.99 2.44 15.30
N VAL A 107 -8.79 3.25 14.60
CA VAL A 107 -9.74 2.84 13.56
C VAL A 107 -9.01 2.57 12.23
N PHE A 108 -8.17 3.49 11.79
CA PHE A 108 -7.42 3.37 10.54
C PHE A 108 -6.11 2.59 10.68
N GLY A 109 -5.49 2.68 11.86
CA GLY A 109 -4.20 2.10 12.14
C GLY A 109 -4.20 1.11 13.29
N ARG A 110 -3.32 1.37 14.24
CA ARG A 110 -3.14 0.56 15.44
C ARG A 110 -3.02 1.48 16.66
N PHE A 111 -3.56 1.09 17.77
CA PHE A 111 -3.46 1.87 19.02
C PHE A 111 -2.02 2.13 19.47
N ASP A 112 -1.03 1.32 19.08
CA ASP A 112 0.37 1.62 19.40
C ASP A 112 0.99 2.74 18.55
N ASP A 113 0.25 3.31 17.62
CA ASP A 113 0.66 4.54 16.94
C ASP A 113 0.54 5.77 17.84
N TRP A 114 -0.32 5.76 18.85
CA TRP A 114 -0.39 6.81 19.87
C TRP A 114 0.94 7.09 20.56
N TYR A 115 1.77 6.06 20.78
CA TYR A 115 3.05 6.23 21.48
C TYR A 115 4.07 7.14 20.76
N CYS A 116 3.87 7.46 19.48
CA CYS A 116 4.73 8.45 18.82
C CYS A 116 4.47 9.89 19.27
N LEU A 117 3.36 10.14 19.99
CA LEU A 117 2.99 11.44 20.52
C LEU A 117 3.58 11.72 21.91
N ILE A 118 4.30 10.78 22.51
CA ILE A 118 5.03 11.00 23.78
C ILE A 118 6.12 12.05 23.55
N GLY A 119 6.17 13.04 24.43
CA GLY A 119 7.12 14.16 24.34
C GLY A 119 6.67 15.30 23.43
N THR A 120 5.46 15.21 22.84
CA THR A 120 4.87 16.29 22.05
C THR A 120 3.90 17.13 22.87
N GLY A 121 3.47 18.28 22.34
CA GLY A 121 2.50 19.16 22.98
C GLY A 121 1.09 18.59 23.17
N VAL A 122 0.80 17.40 22.58
CA VAL A 122 -0.50 16.71 22.68
C VAL A 122 -0.41 15.40 23.49
N GLU A 123 0.67 15.22 24.26
CA GLU A 123 0.88 14.00 25.05
C GLU A 123 -0.23 13.75 26.07
N ASP A 124 -0.69 14.78 26.78
CA ASP A 124 -1.69 14.63 27.84
C ASP A 124 -3.07 14.31 27.26
N GLU A 125 -3.44 14.89 26.12
CA GLU A 125 -4.67 14.55 25.38
C GLU A 125 -4.62 13.10 24.86
N MET A 126 -3.46 12.65 24.37
CA MET A 126 -3.26 11.26 23.96
C MET A 126 -3.43 10.30 25.15
N TRP A 127 -2.86 10.58 26.31
CA TRP A 127 -3.06 9.75 27.52
C TRP A 127 -4.52 9.76 27.97
N SER A 128 -5.19 10.92 27.90
CA SER A 128 -6.61 11.04 28.21
C SER A 128 -7.45 10.17 27.26
N ALA A 129 -7.22 10.25 25.96
CA ALA A 129 -7.92 9.42 24.96
C ALA A 129 -7.68 7.92 25.19
N MET A 130 -6.43 7.53 25.50
CA MET A 130 -6.08 6.13 25.81
C MET A 130 -6.80 5.65 27.06
N LYS A 131 -6.92 6.50 28.10
CA LYS A 131 -7.63 6.18 29.33
C LYS A 131 -9.12 6.01 29.09
N GLN A 132 -9.75 6.94 28.37
CA GLN A 132 -11.17 6.88 28.02
C GLN A 132 -11.48 5.59 27.23
N GLN A 133 -10.64 5.23 26.25
CA GLN A 133 -10.83 4.00 25.49
C GLN A 133 -10.69 2.74 26.37
N LEU A 134 -9.72 2.73 27.30
CA LEU A 134 -9.54 1.60 28.21
C LEU A 134 -10.73 1.45 29.17
N GLU A 135 -11.26 2.54 29.67
CA GLU A 135 -12.44 2.56 30.54
C GLU A 135 -13.70 2.11 29.83
N ALA A 136 -13.87 2.54 28.56
CA ALA A 136 -14.95 2.07 27.69
C ALA A 136 -14.84 0.56 27.43
N ASP A 137 -13.63 0.05 27.15
CA ASP A 137 -13.37 -1.38 26.95
C ASP A 137 -13.65 -2.18 28.24
N LEU A 138 -13.31 -1.66 29.42
CA LEU A 138 -13.61 -2.30 30.71
C LEU A 138 -15.11 -2.40 30.97
N LYS A 139 -15.85 -1.33 30.67
CA LYS A 139 -17.30 -1.31 30.82
C LYS A 139 -17.94 -2.34 29.86
N ASN A 140 -17.53 -2.33 28.58
CA ASN A 140 -18.02 -3.29 27.60
C ASN A 140 -17.69 -4.74 27.99
N PHE A 141 -16.49 -4.99 28.50
CA PHE A 141 -16.09 -6.29 29.02
C PHE A 141 -17.01 -6.79 30.16
N GLN A 142 -17.33 -5.91 31.12
CA GLN A 142 -18.24 -6.24 32.21
C GLN A 142 -19.66 -6.54 31.71
N GLU A 143 -20.11 -5.86 30.68
CA GLU A 143 -21.41 -6.05 30.03
C GLU A 143 -21.44 -7.20 29.01
N GLY A 144 -20.33 -7.91 28.80
CA GLY A 144 -20.22 -9.00 27.80
C GLY A 144 -20.26 -8.50 26.35
N LYS A 145 -20.01 -7.21 26.12
CA LYS A 145 -20.00 -6.58 24.79
C LYS A 145 -18.62 -6.63 24.14
N SER A 146 -18.56 -6.40 22.82
CA SER A 146 -17.31 -6.30 22.10
C SER A 146 -16.43 -5.17 22.62
N VAL A 147 -15.12 -5.40 22.73
CA VAL A 147 -14.11 -4.43 23.14
C VAL A 147 -13.18 -4.10 21.97
N SER A 148 -12.49 -2.97 22.07
CA SER A 148 -11.53 -2.57 21.05
C SER A 148 -10.26 -3.44 21.07
N LEU A 149 -9.38 -3.22 20.08
CA LEU A 149 -8.07 -3.87 20.05
C LEU A 149 -7.00 -3.12 20.90
N LEU A 150 -7.38 -2.15 21.72
CA LEU A 150 -6.43 -1.40 22.56
C LEU A 150 -5.59 -2.37 23.41
N ALA A 151 -6.23 -3.30 24.10
CA ALA A 151 -5.52 -4.25 24.97
C ALA A 151 -4.47 -5.09 24.23
N LYS A 152 -4.66 -5.38 22.94
CA LYS A 152 -3.66 -6.07 22.11
C LYS A 152 -2.40 -5.24 21.92
N TRP A 153 -2.54 -3.92 21.75
CA TRP A 153 -1.46 -3.04 21.32
C TRP A 153 -0.83 -2.21 22.43
N ILE A 154 -1.55 -2.01 23.55
CA ILE A 154 -1.05 -1.26 24.71
C ILE A 154 0.16 -1.96 25.33
N LYS A 155 1.16 -1.17 25.76
CA LYS A 155 2.39 -1.72 26.33
C LYS A 155 2.17 -2.05 27.81
N THR A 156 2.80 -3.14 28.26
CA THR A 156 2.71 -3.62 29.65
C THR A 156 4.10 -3.92 30.22
N ALA A 157 4.21 -3.86 31.55
CA ALA A 157 5.47 -4.00 32.27
C ALA A 157 6.06 -5.41 32.29
N ASP A 158 5.35 -6.41 31.75
CA ASP A 158 5.79 -7.82 31.67
C ASP A 158 6.53 -8.18 30.36
N SER A 159 6.78 -7.19 29.50
CA SER A 159 7.54 -7.40 28.28
C SER A 159 8.99 -7.80 28.57
N LYS A 160 9.52 -8.75 27.80
CA LYS A 160 10.96 -9.11 27.81
C LYS A 160 11.85 -8.00 27.25
N ASN A 161 11.33 -7.21 26.30
CA ASN A 161 12.04 -6.06 25.76
C ASN A 161 12.03 -4.91 26.77
N THR A 162 13.21 -4.38 27.09
CA THR A 162 13.41 -3.35 28.14
C THR A 162 12.65 -2.05 27.82
N GLU A 163 12.72 -1.58 26.58
CA GLU A 163 12.06 -0.32 26.17
C GLU A 163 10.54 -0.47 26.22
N THR A 164 10.03 -1.60 25.71
CA THR A 164 8.58 -1.90 25.80
C THR A 164 8.12 -2.00 27.27
N ARG A 165 8.97 -2.53 28.16
CA ARG A 165 8.68 -2.63 29.61
C ARG A 165 8.62 -1.26 30.26
N LYS A 166 9.60 -0.37 29.98
CA LYS A 166 9.60 1.02 30.46
C LYS A 166 8.32 1.75 30.03
N LEU A 167 7.97 1.65 28.73
CA LEU A 167 6.74 2.20 28.20
C LEU A 167 5.50 1.62 28.89
N GLY A 168 5.49 0.34 29.21
CA GLY A 168 4.39 -0.29 29.93
C GLY A 168 4.22 0.21 31.37
N ILE A 169 5.33 0.50 32.07
CA ILE A 169 5.30 1.13 33.41
C ILE A 169 4.78 2.56 33.30
N LEU A 170 5.31 3.34 32.36
CA LEU A 170 4.86 4.71 32.09
C LEU A 170 3.37 4.75 31.76
N THR A 171 2.91 3.82 30.91
CA THR A 171 1.48 3.72 30.55
C THR A 171 0.60 3.49 31.78
N ALA A 172 0.96 2.55 32.66
CA ALA A 172 0.21 2.30 33.87
C ALA A 172 0.13 3.56 34.75
N GLN A 173 1.26 4.27 34.95
CA GLN A 173 1.36 5.49 35.73
C GLN A 173 0.50 6.62 35.14
N LYS A 174 0.62 6.89 33.85
CA LYS A 174 -0.13 7.96 33.15
C LYS A 174 -1.64 7.69 33.15
N LEU A 175 -2.06 6.44 33.07
CA LEU A 175 -3.47 6.05 33.16
C LEU A 175 -4.02 6.02 34.59
N GLY A 176 -3.15 6.18 35.61
CA GLY A 176 -3.55 6.21 37.03
C GLY A 176 -3.76 4.84 37.65
N TYR A 177 -3.15 3.78 37.09
CA TYR A 177 -3.27 2.42 37.63
C TYR A 177 -1.97 1.96 38.32
N PRO A 178 -2.04 1.28 39.50
CA PRO A 178 -0.91 0.49 39.96
C PRO A 178 -0.48 -0.53 38.93
N VAL A 179 0.83 -0.68 38.69
CA VAL A 179 1.39 -1.53 37.64
C VAL A 179 0.83 -2.96 37.67
N TYR A 180 0.67 -3.54 38.86
CA TYR A 180 0.12 -4.87 39.06
C TYR A 180 -1.34 -4.97 38.57
N ASN A 181 -2.18 -4.01 38.96
CA ASN A 181 -3.59 -3.98 38.55
C ASN A 181 -3.74 -3.76 37.05
N PHE A 182 -2.95 -2.84 36.48
CA PHE A 182 -2.93 -2.59 35.07
C PHE A 182 -2.60 -3.86 34.23
N LYS A 183 -1.57 -4.61 34.63
CA LYS A 183 -1.23 -5.90 34.00
C LYS A 183 -2.38 -6.89 34.04
N ARG A 184 -3.08 -6.98 35.19
CA ARG A 184 -4.22 -7.89 35.35
C ARG A 184 -5.37 -7.49 34.44
N ILE A 185 -5.70 -6.20 34.38
CA ILE A 185 -6.72 -5.65 33.47
C ILE A 185 -6.41 -6.00 32.01
N VAL A 186 -5.23 -5.63 31.53
CA VAL A 186 -4.84 -5.86 30.14
C VAL A 186 -4.81 -7.34 29.79
N ARG A 187 -4.36 -8.21 30.72
CA ARG A 187 -4.37 -9.66 30.53
C ARG A 187 -5.80 -10.20 30.38
N SER A 188 -6.75 -9.73 31.22
CA SER A 188 -8.15 -10.13 31.12
C SER A 188 -8.77 -9.74 29.80
N LEU A 189 -8.56 -8.50 29.36
CA LEU A 189 -9.03 -8.03 28.05
C LEU A 189 -8.40 -8.79 26.89
N ARG A 190 -7.08 -9.05 26.93
CA ARG A 190 -6.38 -9.87 25.91
C ARG A 190 -6.95 -11.28 25.81
N LYS A 191 -7.30 -11.89 26.94
CA LYS A 191 -7.94 -13.20 26.95
C LYS A 191 -9.35 -13.12 26.38
N TYR A 192 -10.10 -12.08 26.71
CA TYR A 192 -11.47 -11.87 26.22
C TYR A 192 -11.53 -11.70 24.71
N ILE A 193 -10.62 -10.88 24.12
CA ILE A 193 -10.53 -10.69 22.66
C ILE A 193 -9.83 -11.86 21.95
N GLY A 194 -9.44 -12.90 22.66
CA GLY A 194 -8.86 -14.11 22.05
C GLY A 194 -7.49 -13.87 21.40
N VAL A 195 -6.62 -13.04 22.01
CA VAL A 195 -5.28 -12.78 21.45
C VAL A 195 -4.51 -14.09 21.28
N LEU A 196 -4.15 -14.43 20.07
CA LEU A 196 -3.48 -15.68 19.68
C LEU A 196 -2.20 -15.94 20.49
N GLU A 197 -1.39 -14.89 20.70
CA GLU A 197 -0.13 -14.97 21.43
C GLU A 197 -0.31 -15.39 22.90
N VAL A 198 -1.50 -15.18 23.49
CA VAL A 198 -1.82 -15.65 24.83
C VAL A 198 -1.92 -17.19 24.83
N LYS A 199 -2.69 -17.77 23.89
CA LYS A 199 -2.82 -19.23 23.75
C LYS A 199 -1.45 -19.89 23.48
N MET A 200 -0.67 -19.28 22.59
CA MET A 200 0.68 -19.76 22.27
C MET A 200 1.62 -19.74 23.48
N SER A 201 1.58 -18.67 24.29
CA SER A 201 2.44 -18.54 25.49
C SER A 201 2.02 -19.48 26.63
N GLU A 202 0.74 -19.85 26.70
CA GLU A 202 0.21 -20.83 27.64
C GLU A 202 0.38 -22.28 27.17
N GLY A 203 0.92 -22.50 25.96
CA GLY A 203 1.10 -23.84 25.38
C GLY A 203 -0.19 -24.50 24.89
N LYS A 204 -1.28 -23.76 24.77
CA LYS A 204 -2.62 -24.24 24.41
C LYS A 204 -2.80 -24.26 22.91
N TRP A 205 -1.96 -25.00 22.21
CA TRP A 205 -1.96 -25.08 20.75
C TRP A 205 -3.25 -25.73 20.21
N GLU A 206 -3.81 -26.70 20.94
CA GLU A 206 -5.06 -27.38 20.60
C GLU A 206 -6.30 -26.47 20.63
N GLU A 207 -6.24 -25.36 21.40
CA GLU A 207 -7.32 -24.36 21.46
C GLU A 207 -7.29 -23.36 20.30
N ILE A 208 -6.25 -23.41 19.43
CA ILE A 208 -6.14 -22.51 18.29
C ILE A 208 -7.10 -22.96 17.19
N VAL A 209 -8.00 -22.08 16.78
CA VAL A 209 -8.92 -22.27 15.65
C VAL A 209 -8.29 -21.62 14.43
N TYR A 210 -7.62 -22.41 13.58
CA TYR A 210 -6.84 -21.91 12.44
C TYR A 210 -7.64 -21.02 11.47
N PRO A 211 -8.92 -21.32 11.14
CA PRO A 211 -9.74 -20.43 10.30
C PRO A 211 -9.99 -19.03 10.88
N GLU A 212 -9.81 -18.82 12.19
CA GLU A 212 -9.96 -17.51 12.86
C GLU A 212 -8.65 -16.73 12.98
N VAL A 213 -7.52 -17.36 12.67
CA VAL A 213 -6.21 -16.72 12.76
C VAL A 213 -6.06 -15.68 11.65
N SER A 214 -5.81 -14.41 12.03
CA SER A 214 -5.62 -13.35 11.05
C SER A 214 -4.48 -13.65 10.07
N GLY A 215 -4.61 -13.20 8.81
CA GLY A 215 -3.67 -13.51 7.74
C GLY A 215 -2.20 -13.18 8.08
N ARG A 216 -1.95 -12.02 8.70
CA ARG A 216 -0.59 -11.65 9.11
C ARG A 216 -0.05 -12.52 10.25
N ALA A 217 -0.87 -12.90 11.23
CA ALA A 217 -0.46 -13.83 12.28
C ALA A 217 -0.19 -15.22 11.71
N MET A 218 -1.03 -15.72 10.81
CA MET A 218 -0.82 -16.97 10.09
C MET A 218 0.53 -16.98 9.36
N MET A 219 0.82 -15.92 8.60
CA MET A 219 2.08 -15.76 7.88
C MET A 219 3.29 -15.74 8.82
N ILE A 220 3.19 -15.07 9.99
CA ILE A 220 4.30 -14.94 10.95
C ILE A 220 4.53 -16.23 11.72
N TYR A 221 3.45 -16.83 12.23
CA TYR A 221 3.54 -17.96 13.19
C TYR A 221 3.44 -19.34 12.55
N ARG A 222 3.33 -19.46 11.23
CA ARG A 222 3.20 -20.76 10.51
C ARG A 222 4.24 -21.81 10.90
N ASN A 223 5.49 -21.38 11.15
CA ASN A 223 6.56 -22.29 11.58
C ASN A 223 6.36 -22.76 13.04
N ALA A 224 5.84 -21.90 13.91
CA ALA A 224 5.49 -22.27 15.27
C ALA A 224 4.31 -23.26 15.29
N PHE A 225 3.27 -23.01 14.49
CA PHE A 225 2.14 -23.94 14.32
C PHE A 225 2.61 -25.31 13.84
N ARG A 226 3.48 -25.35 12.80
CA ARG A 226 4.05 -26.61 12.31
C ARG A 226 4.85 -27.33 13.39
N LYS A 227 5.61 -26.59 14.20
CA LYS A 227 6.45 -27.18 15.25
C LYS A 227 5.63 -27.77 16.41
N HIS A 228 4.53 -27.14 16.80
CA HIS A 228 3.80 -27.47 18.02
C HIS A 228 2.46 -28.16 17.79
N ASP A 229 1.90 -28.11 16.57
CA ASP A 229 0.61 -28.72 16.21
C ASP A 229 0.60 -29.17 14.74
N GLU A 230 1.64 -29.90 14.34
CA GLU A 230 1.92 -30.25 12.94
C GLU A 230 0.74 -30.96 12.26
N LYS A 231 0.16 -31.96 12.91
CA LYS A 231 -0.90 -32.79 12.31
C LYS A 231 -2.15 -31.97 11.97
N ARG A 232 -2.68 -31.23 12.95
CA ARG A 232 -3.87 -30.37 12.74
C ARG A 232 -3.60 -29.25 11.76
N PHE A 233 -2.43 -28.62 11.89
CA PHE A 233 -2.04 -27.52 11.01
C PHE A 233 -1.91 -27.96 9.55
N ASN A 234 -1.24 -29.09 9.28
CA ASN A 234 -1.11 -29.62 7.91
C ASN A 234 -2.47 -30.07 7.33
N GLN A 235 -3.36 -30.65 8.13
CA GLN A 235 -4.72 -30.99 7.70
C GLN A 235 -5.54 -29.76 7.34
N TYR A 236 -5.43 -28.70 8.15
CA TYR A 236 -6.07 -27.42 7.86
C TYR A 236 -5.54 -26.80 6.56
N LEU A 237 -4.21 -26.76 6.37
CA LEU A 237 -3.62 -26.19 5.17
C LEU A 237 -4.00 -26.97 3.90
N ALA A 238 -4.10 -28.30 3.97
CA ALA A 238 -4.57 -29.09 2.84
C ALA A 238 -5.98 -28.70 2.42
N LYS A 239 -6.89 -28.56 3.37
CA LYS A 239 -8.28 -28.12 3.10
C LYS A 239 -8.32 -26.67 2.60
N ALA A 240 -7.46 -25.79 3.13
CA ALA A 240 -7.39 -24.40 2.70
C ALA A 240 -6.89 -24.27 1.24
N LEU A 241 -5.95 -25.11 0.82
CA LEU A 241 -5.50 -25.17 -0.58
C LEU A 241 -6.58 -25.68 -1.54
N GLU A 242 -7.45 -26.57 -1.07
CA GLU A 242 -8.60 -27.07 -1.83
C GLU A 242 -9.78 -26.10 -1.81
N GLY A 243 -9.68 -24.97 -1.12
CA GLY A 243 -10.77 -24.00 -0.95
C GLY A 243 -11.90 -24.43 -0.02
N LYS A 244 -11.71 -25.57 0.73
CA LYS A 244 -12.71 -26.11 1.66
C LYS A 244 -12.69 -25.44 3.03
N GLU A 245 -11.59 -24.80 3.38
CA GLU A 245 -11.41 -24.04 4.61
C GLU A 245 -10.91 -22.63 4.28
N LYS A 246 -11.37 -21.64 5.05
CA LYS A 246 -10.91 -20.27 4.90
C LYS A 246 -9.53 -20.09 5.52
N ILE A 247 -8.62 -19.41 4.80
CA ILE A 247 -7.40 -18.84 5.36
C ILE A 247 -7.43 -17.32 5.12
N HIS A 248 -7.29 -16.56 6.21
CA HIS A 248 -7.38 -15.11 6.09
C HIS A 248 -6.22 -14.54 5.28
N ALA A 249 -6.55 -13.73 4.27
CA ALA A 249 -5.61 -13.00 3.44
C ALA A 249 -6.04 -11.55 3.16
N GLU A 250 -7.20 -11.13 3.65
CA GLU A 250 -7.83 -9.84 3.35
C GLU A 250 -6.98 -8.62 3.77
N THR A 251 -6.09 -8.80 4.74
CA THR A 251 -5.18 -7.75 5.23
C THR A 251 -3.74 -7.95 4.79
N LEU A 252 -3.51 -8.88 3.85
CA LEU A 252 -2.21 -9.10 3.23
C LEU A 252 -2.17 -8.44 1.85
N TYR A 253 -1.01 -7.95 1.52
CA TYR A 253 -0.72 -7.46 0.18
C TYR A 253 0.08 -8.53 -0.60
N PRO A 254 -0.01 -8.57 -1.94
CA PRO A 254 0.77 -9.50 -2.75
C PRO A 254 2.26 -9.51 -2.39
N TYR A 255 2.85 -8.35 -2.16
CA TYR A 255 4.26 -8.23 -1.81
C TYR A 255 4.61 -8.88 -0.46
N ASP A 256 3.71 -8.90 0.52
CA ASP A 256 3.96 -9.55 1.82
C ASP A 256 4.30 -11.03 1.64
N LEU A 257 3.56 -11.69 0.73
CA LEU A 257 3.75 -13.11 0.42
C LEU A 257 4.95 -13.32 -0.49
N VAL A 258 5.10 -12.50 -1.53
CA VAL A 258 6.22 -12.57 -2.47
C VAL A 258 7.55 -12.33 -1.75
N GLU A 259 7.65 -11.33 -0.87
CA GLU A 259 8.85 -11.08 -0.06
C GLU A 259 9.26 -12.31 0.76
N LYS A 260 8.29 -13.01 1.37
CA LYS A 260 8.56 -14.24 2.13
C LYS A 260 9.05 -15.36 1.24
N VAL A 261 8.42 -15.57 0.08
CA VAL A 261 8.83 -16.59 -0.88
C VAL A 261 10.22 -16.29 -1.46
N LEU A 262 10.51 -15.01 -1.77
CA LEU A 262 11.82 -14.56 -2.22
C LEU A 262 12.91 -14.80 -1.17
N TYR A 263 12.60 -14.60 0.11
CA TYR A 263 13.53 -14.84 1.20
C TYR A 263 13.76 -16.33 1.46
N GLU A 264 12.67 -17.13 1.54
CA GLU A 264 12.74 -18.55 1.89
C GLU A 264 13.22 -19.43 0.73
N ARG A 265 12.98 -19.00 -0.51
CA ARG A 265 13.33 -19.74 -1.75
C ARG A 265 12.78 -21.17 -1.80
N GLN A 266 11.80 -21.47 -0.97
CA GLN A 266 11.17 -22.78 -0.83
C GLN A 266 9.66 -22.66 -0.97
N TRP A 267 9.04 -23.73 -1.45
CA TRP A 267 7.58 -23.83 -1.45
C TRP A 267 7.04 -23.92 -0.03
N ASN A 268 6.00 -23.16 0.26
CA ASN A 268 5.37 -23.11 1.56
C ASN A 268 3.86 -23.19 1.42
N GLN A 269 3.26 -24.24 1.98
CA GLN A 269 1.83 -24.53 1.85
C GLN A 269 0.94 -23.39 2.38
N ALA A 270 1.32 -22.77 3.50
CA ALA A 270 0.54 -21.68 4.09
C ALA A 270 0.58 -20.41 3.22
N LEU A 271 1.76 -20.06 2.69
CA LEU A 271 1.92 -18.90 1.80
C LEU A 271 1.18 -19.13 0.47
N GLU A 272 1.22 -20.33 -0.06
CA GLU A 272 0.47 -20.71 -1.27
C GLU A 272 -1.04 -20.63 -1.04
N ALA A 273 -1.55 -21.15 0.07
CA ALA A 273 -2.97 -21.07 0.41
C ALA A 273 -3.43 -19.62 0.60
N GLN A 274 -2.61 -18.76 1.26
CA GLN A 274 -2.91 -17.35 1.42
C GLN A 274 -2.90 -16.60 0.08
N TRP A 275 -1.95 -16.91 -0.83
CA TRP A 275 -1.91 -16.32 -2.16
C TRP A 275 -3.19 -16.61 -2.97
N ARG A 276 -3.63 -17.87 -2.95
CA ARG A 276 -4.85 -18.30 -3.67
C ARG A 276 -6.11 -17.65 -3.12
N GLN A 277 -6.13 -17.32 -1.82
CA GLN A 277 -7.27 -16.70 -1.15
C GLN A 277 -7.12 -15.18 -0.94
N LEU A 278 -6.12 -14.54 -1.58
CA LEU A 278 -6.11 -13.08 -1.66
C LEU A 278 -7.39 -12.58 -2.32
N PRO A 279 -8.02 -11.51 -1.81
CA PRO A 279 -9.20 -10.91 -2.44
C PRO A 279 -8.94 -10.58 -3.90
N ASP A 280 -9.95 -10.72 -4.74
CA ASP A 280 -9.89 -10.32 -6.15
C ASP A 280 -10.36 -8.87 -6.29
N TYR A 281 -9.40 -7.97 -6.53
CA TYR A 281 -9.65 -6.55 -6.78
C TYR A 281 -9.62 -6.21 -8.28
N VAL A 282 -9.47 -7.20 -9.17
CA VAL A 282 -9.46 -6.99 -10.61
C VAL A 282 -10.86 -7.14 -11.17
N ALA A 283 -11.40 -6.07 -11.73
CA ALA A 283 -12.75 -6.08 -12.29
C ALA A 283 -12.87 -7.03 -13.49
N GLN A 284 -14.09 -7.55 -13.75
CA GLN A 284 -14.34 -8.59 -14.76
C GLN A 284 -13.98 -8.19 -16.19
N GLU A 285 -14.00 -6.92 -16.52
CA GLU A 285 -13.82 -6.39 -17.88
C GLU A 285 -12.55 -5.55 -18.04
N THR A 286 -11.53 -5.85 -17.27
CA THR A 286 -10.30 -5.06 -17.27
C THR A 286 -9.32 -5.57 -18.30
N ASN A 287 -9.27 -4.94 -19.46
CA ASN A 287 -8.21 -5.15 -20.45
C ASN A 287 -7.04 -4.23 -20.11
N ALA A 288 -6.18 -4.62 -19.17
CA ALA A 288 -4.99 -3.86 -18.81
C ALA A 288 -3.77 -4.78 -18.71
N ILE A 289 -2.58 -4.22 -18.88
CA ILE A 289 -1.31 -4.95 -18.81
C ILE A 289 -0.43 -4.28 -17.77
N VAL A 290 0.16 -5.06 -16.87
CA VAL A 290 1.20 -4.57 -15.95
C VAL A 290 2.54 -4.58 -16.66
N ILE A 291 3.24 -3.45 -16.63
CA ILE A 291 4.64 -3.31 -17.01
C ILE A 291 5.44 -3.35 -15.71
N ALA A 292 6.17 -4.45 -15.49
CA ALA A 292 6.84 -4.72 -14.23
C ALA A 292 8.32 -4.33 -14.31
N ASP A 293 8.72 -3.38 -13.48
CA ASP A 293 10.13 -3.04 -13.27
C ASP A 293 10.75 -4.03 -12.27
N VAL A 294 11.75 -4.76 -12.72
CA VAL A 294 12.56 -5.67 -11.88
C VAL A 294 14.05 -5.31 -11.94
N SER A 295 14.37 -4.07 -12.27
CA SER A 295 15.73 -3.52 -12.32
C SER A 295 16.44 -3.57 -10.96
N GLY A 296 17.75 -3.36 -10.98
CA GLY A 296 18.58 -3.41 -9.77
C GLY A 296 18.23 -2.37 -8.72
N SER A 297 17.68 -1.21 -9.10
CA SER A 297 17.20 -0.15 -8.19
C SER A 297 16.02 -0.60 -7.33
N MET A 298 15.21 -1.53 -7.83
CA MET A 298 14.01 -2.06 -7.19
C MET A 298 14.29 -3.05 -6.04
N ARG A 299 15.55 -3.32 -5.66
CA ARG A 299 15.88 -4.33 -4.64
C ARG A 299 15.08 -4.20 -3.35
N GLY A 300 14.63 -5.36 -2.83
CA GLY A 300 13.88 -5.48 -1.58
C GLY A 300 12.38 -5.39 -1.79
N LYS A 301 11.69 -4.56 -1.02
CA LYS A 301 10.22 -4.44 -1.10
C LYS A 301 9.70 -3.92 -2.44
N PRO A 302 10.31 -2.92 -3.08
CA PRO A 302 9.88 -2.49 -4.41
C PRO A 302 9.84 -3.64 -5.41
N LEU A 303 10.89 -4.46 -5.46
CA LEU A 303 10.95 -5.65 -6.31
C LEU A 303 9.84 -6.66 -5.96
N ALA A 304 9.65 -6.96 -4.68
CA ALA A 304 8.59 -7.85 -4.22
C ALA A 304 7.20 -7.29 -4.58
N THR A 305 7.04 -5.97 -4.59
CA THR A 305 5.80 -5.31 -5.00
C THR A 305 5.59 -5.43 -6.49
N SER A 306 6.58 -5.11 -7.31
CA SER A 306 6.48 -5.18 -8.76
C SER A 306 6.19 -6.61 -9.23
N ILE A 307 6.95 -7.60 -8.77
CA ILE A 307 6.69 -9.03 -9.07
C ILE A 307 5.30 -9.45 -8.56
N GLY A 308 4.96 -9.04 -7.33
CA GLY A 308 3.69 -9.39 -6.72
C GLY A 308 2.49 -8.84 -7.49
N LEU A 309 2.55 -7.59 -7.93
CA LEU A 309 1.49 -6.95 -8.73
C LEU A 309 1.40 -7.56 -10.13
N ALA A 310 2.54 -7.83 -10.77
CA ALA A 310 2.56 -8.47 -12.08
C ALA A 310 1.89 -9.85 -12.06
N ILE A 311 2.27 -10.72 -11.11
CA ILE A 311 1.67 -12.05 -10.96
C ILE A 311 0.19 -11.94 -10.56
N TYR A 312 -0.10 -11.10 -9.55
CA TYR A 312 -1.46 -10.92 -9.03
C TYR A 312 -2.43 -10.48 -10.11
N PHE A 313 -2.02 -9.48 -10.91
CA PHE A 313 -2.84 -8.92 -11.97
C PHE A 313 -2.97 -9.91 -13.14
N ALA A 314 -1.86 -10.50 -13.61
CA ALA A 314 -1.89 -11.46 -14.70
C ALA A 314 -2.82 -12.65 -14.44
N GLU A 315 -2.78 -13.23 -13.22
CA GLU A 315 -3.64 -14.35 -12.82
C GLU A 315 -5.13 -14.00 -12.77
N ARG A 316 -5.45 -12.75 -12.37
CA ARG A 316 -6.83 -12.30 -12.14
C ARG A 316 -7.43 -11.56 -13.32
N ASN A 317 -6.57 -11.09 -14.23
CA ASN A 317 -7.04 -10.51 -15.48
C ASN A 317 -7.84 -11.54 -16.28
N ARG A 318 -8.88 -11.08 -16.95
CA ARG A 318 -9.80 -11.96 -17.70
C ARG A 318 -9.74 -11.62 -19.19
N GLY A 319 -10.18 -12.57 -20.01
CA GLY A 319 -10.16 -12.40 -21.47
C GLY A 319 -8.79 -12.61 -22.10
N ALA A 320 -8.51 -11.90 -23.19
CA ALA A 320 -7.29 -12.08 -24.01
C ALA A 320 -5.99 -11.80 -23.25
N TYR A 321 -6.02 -10.97 -22.22
CA TYR A 321 -4.84 -10.59 -21.42
C TYR A 321 -4.63 -11.44 -20.16
N HIS A 322 -5.38 -12.53 -19.99
CA HIS A 322 -5.19 -13.47 -18.89
C HIS A 322 -3.77 -14.06 -18.93
N ASN A 323 -3.10 -14.11 -17.79
CA ASN A 323 -1.72 -14.58 -17.63
C ASN A 323 -0.66 -13.80 -18.43
N LEU A 324 -0.95 -12.56 -18.84
CA LEU A 324 0.02 -11.71 -19.51
C LEU A 324 0.49 -10.55 -18.63
N PHE A 325 1.78 -10.26 -18.71
CA PHE A 325 2.40 -9.02 -18.22
C PHE A 325 3.49 -8.61 -19.23
N MET A 326 4.06 -7.42 -19.05
CA MET A 326 5.15 -6.93 -19.91
C MET A 326 6.38 -6.64 -19.04
N THR A 327 7.56 -6.93 -19.56
CA THR A 327 8.83 -6.51 -18.93
C THR A 327 9.06 -5.02 -19.15
N PHE A 328 9.68 -4.37 -18.17
CA PHE A 328 10.12 -2.98 -18.30
C PHE A 328 11.63 -2.97 -18.56
N SER A 329 12.01 -2.94 -19.82
CA SER A 329 13.39 -3.08 -20.26
C SER A 329 13.66 -2.20 -21.50
N GLN A 330 14.89 -2.20 -22.01
CA GLN A 330 15.24 -1.51 -23.27
C GLN A 330 14.44 -2.08 -24.48
N LYS A 331 14.11 -3.37 -24.42
CA LYS A 331 13.25 -4.06 -25.39
C LYS A 331 12.13 -4.76 -24.62
N PRO A 332 11.03 -4.06 -24.36
CA PRO A 332 9.91 -4.65 -23.64
C PRO A 332 9.27 -5.80 -24.40
N GLU A 333 8.96 -6.87 -23.71
CA GLU A 333 8.33 -8.04 -24.28
C GLU A 333 7.08 -8.46 -23.50
N PHE A 334 6.09 -8.96 -24.20
CA PHE A 334 4.96 -9.64 -23.59
C PHE A 334 5.41 -10.99 -23.06
N VAL A 335 5.09 -11.24 -21.79
CA VAL A 335 5.44 -12.48 -21.10
C VAL A 335 4.17 -13.19 -20.65
N SER A 336 4.01 -14.43 -21.11
CA SER A 336 2.97 -15.32 -20.60
C SER A 336 3.44 -15.96 -19.30
N LEU A 337 2.73 -15.67 -18.20
CA LEU A 337 3.05 -16.17 -16.86
C LEU A 337 2.97 -17.71 -16.83
N ARG A 338 4.02 -18.36 -16.35
CA ARG A 338 4.12 -19.82 -16.25
C ARG A 338 4.39 -20.25 -14.82
N GLY A 339 3.87 -21.43 -14.45
CA GLY A 339 4.04 -22.05 -13.16
C GLY A 339 2.71 -22.31 -12.47
N GLU A 340 2.64 -23.38 -11.66
CA GLU A 340 1.45 -23.79 -10.91
C GLU A 340 1.41 -23.18 -9.50
N THR A 341 2.59 -22.91 -8.92
CA THR A 341 2.73 -22.36 -7.57
C THR A 341 3.31 -20.96 -7.60
N LEU A 342 3.03 -20.17 -6.54
CA LEU A 342 3.60 -18.83 -6.37
C LEU A 342 5.14 -18.84 -6.50
N LEU A 343 5.81 -19.84 -5.91
CA LEU A 343 7.26 -19.97 -6.01
C LEU A 343 7.74 -20.15 -7.46
N GLN A 344 7.04 -20.99 -8.25
CA GLN A 344 7.40 -21.22 -9.65
C GLN A 344 7.18 -19.96 -10.49
N LYS A 345 6.08 -19.25 -10.27
CA LYS A 345 5.76 -17.98 -10.95
C LYS A 345 6.78 -16.89 -10.63
N ILE A 346 7.15 -16.74 -9.36
CA ILE A 346 8.21 -15.79 -8.95
C ILE A 346 9.53 -16.13 -9.63
N LYS A 347 9.97 -17.40 -9.60
CA LYS A 347 11.19 -17.83 -10.27
C LYS A 347 11.14 -17.63 -11.78
N TYR A 348 9.95 -17.73 -12.36
CA TYR A 348 9.77 -17.48 -13.79
C TYR A 348 9.94 -16.00 -14.10
N VAL A 349 9.27 -15.11 -13.35
CA VAL A 349 9.39 -13.65 -13.53
C VAL A 349 10.82 -13.16 -13.29
N GLU A 350 11.52 -13.69 -12.26
CA GLU A 350 12.95 -13.34 -12.01
C GLU A 350 13.91 -13.74 -13.14
N ARG A 351 13.53 -14.72 -13.96
CA ARG A 351 14.35 -15.20 -15.10
C ARG A 351 14.02 -14.50 -16.41
N THR A 352 12.92 -13.77 -16.49
CA THR A 352 12.64 -12.95 -17.66
C THR A 352 13.74 -11.90 -17.76
N GLU A 353 14.36 -11.77 -18.93
CA GLU A 353 15.44 -10.81 -19.15
C GLU A 353 14.91 -9.40 -18.95
N CYS A 354 15.27 -8.83 -17.83
CA CYS A 354 15.05 -7.43 -17.55
C CYS A 354 16.36 -6.71 -17.80
N GLY A 355 16.44 -6.07 -18.95
CA GLY A 355 17.55 -5.17 -19.26
C GLY A 355 17.67 -4.11 -18.16
N MET A 356 18.86 -3.50 -18.01
CA MET A 356 19.07 -2.47 -16.97
C MET A 356 18.38 -1.13 -17.27
N ASN A 357 17.68 -1.00 -18.41
CA ASN A 357 17.08 0.23 -18.91
C ASN A 357 15.56 0.13 -18.92
N THR A 358 14.89 1.22 -18.51
CA THR A 358 13.43 1.34 -18.40
C THR A 358 12.88 2.26 -19.52
N ASN A 359 12.64 1.69 -20.71
CA ASN A 359 12.20 2.44 -21.88
C ASN A 359 10.67 2.43 -22.03
N LEU A 360 10.02 3.50 -21.56
CA LEU A 360 8.56 3.64 -21.60
C LEU A 360 8.04 3.73 -23.04
N GLN A 361 8.72 4.46 -23.91
CA GLN A 361 8.32 4.61 -25.32
C GLN A 361 8.31 3.25 -26.03
N ALA A 362 9.36 2.45 -25.84
CA ALA A 362 9.46 1.13 -26.43
C ALA A 362 8.33 0.19 -25.96
N ALA A 363 7.85 0.33 -24.71
CA ALA A 363 6.72 -0.45 -24.23
C ALA A 363 5.43 -0.13 -24.99
N PHE A 364 5.14 1.14 -25.23
CA PHE A 364 3.97 1.55 -26.02
C PHE A 364 4.11 1.19 -27.48
N GLU A 365 5.30 1.38 -28.06
CA GLU A 365 5.58 0.97 -29.45
C GLU A 365 5.39 -0.53 -29.62
N ARG A 366 5.85 -1.34 -28.66
CA ARG A 366 5.69 -2.80 -28.70
C ARG A 366 4.22 -3.23 -28.68
N VAL A 367 3.38 -2.54 -27.90
CA VAL A 367 1.92 -2.79 -27.89
C VAL A 367 1.33 -2.49 -29.28
N LEU A 368 1.67 -1.34 -29.86
CA LEU A 368 1.18 -0.94 -31.19
C LEU A 368 1.68 -1.87 -32.31
N GLU A 369 2.96 -2.19 -32.32
CA GLU A 369 3.56 -3.12 -33.29
C GLU A 369 2.88 -4.48 -33.24
N THR A 370 2.68 -5.03 -32.03
CA THR A 370 2.00 -6.32 -31.87
C THR A 370 0.57 -6.26 -32.39
N ALA A 371 -0.14 -5.14 -32.17
CA ALA A 371 -1.49 -4.97 -32.67
C ALA A 371 -1.53 -4.92 -34.21
N LEU A 372 -0.57 -4.23 -34.84
CA LEU A 372 -0.47 -4.14 -36.28
C LEU A 372 -0.03 -5.48 -36.94
N ASP A 373 0.93 -6.18 -36.30
CA ASP A 373 1.46 -7.46 -36.82
C ASP A 373 0.42 -8.59 -36.82
N HIS A 374 -0.59 -8.47 -35.94
CA HIS A 374 -1.62 -9.49 -35.73
C HIS A 374 -3.04 -9.03 -36.07
N ASP A 375 -3.20 -7.88 -36.73
CA ASP A 375 -4.50 -7.31 -37.12
C ASP A 375 -5.50 -7.27 -35.94
N VAL A 376 -5.04 -6.88 -34.74
CA VAL A 376 -5.85 -6.84 -33.52
C VAL A 376 -6.95 -5.81 -33.67
N LEU A 377 -8.19 -6.16 -33.30
CA LEU A 377 -9.30 -5.22 -33.37
C LEU A 377 -9.14 -4.11 -32.32
N PRO A 378 -9.54 -2.86 -32.61
CA PRO A 378 -9.44 -1.74 -31.66
C PRO A 378 -10.09 -2.00 -30.29
N GLU A 379 -11.19 -2.75 -30.23
CA GLU A 379 -11.87 -3.15 -29.00
C GLU A 379 -11.13 -4.22 -28.18
N GLU A 380 -10.20 -4.94 -28.79
CA GLU A 380 -9.35 -5.94 -28.14
C GLU A 380 -8.05 -5.36 -27.59
N MET A 381 -7.76 -4.09 -27.89
CA MET A 381 -6.58 -3.41 -27.37
C MET A 381 -6.62 -3.24 -25.84
N PRO A 382 -5.45 -3.19 -25.16
CA PRO A 382 -5.43 -2.90 -23.74
C PRO A 382 -5.98 -1.51 -23.47
N LYS A 383 -6.91 -1.39 -22.54
CA LYS A 383 -7.48 -0.10 -22.09
C LYS A 383 -6.51 0.70 -21.24
N ALA A 384 -5.58 0.00 -20.55
CA ALA A 384 -4.58 0.65 -19.71
C ALA A 384 -3.26 -0.13 -19.67
N LEU A 385 -2.17 0.61 -19.51
CA LEU A 385 -0.85 0.11 -19.14
C LEU A 385 -0.51 0.58 -17.73
N ILE A 386 -0.20 -0.36 -16.83
CA ILE A 386 0.10 -0.11 -15.42
C ILE A 386 1.59 -0.23 -15.23
N VAL A 387 2.28 0.90 -15.09
CA VAL A 387 3.74 0.97 -14.93
C VAL A 387 4.08 0.91 -13.44
N VAL A 388 4.62 -0.20 -13.00
CA VAL A 388 5.05 -0.41 -11.60
C VAL A 388 6.56 -0.23 -11.51
N SER A 389 7.02 0.91 -10.97
CA SER A 389 8.43 1.30 -10.95
C SER A 389 8.73 2.26 -9.78
N ASP A 390 10.01 2.55 -9.54
CA ASP A 390 10.47 3.66 -8.69
C ASP A 390 10.41 5.03 -9.41
N MET A 391 9.86 5.07 -10.62
CA MET A 391 9.65 6.23 -11.50
C MET A 391 10.95 6.85 -12.07
N GLU A 392 12.11 6.26 -11.85
CA GLU A 392 13.37 6.70 -12.47
C GLU A 392 13.51 6.13 -13.90
N ILE A 393 12.58 6.52 -14.78
CA ILE A 393 12.49 6.06 -16.17
C ILE A 393 13.67 6.59 -16.98
N ASP A 394 14.18 5.80 -17.92
CA ASP A 394 15.28 6.17 -18.79
C ASP A 394 14.87 7.16 -19.88
N ARG A 395 15.83 7.94 -20.32
CA ARG A 395 15.64 8.85 -21.44
C ARG A 395 15.26 8.08 -22.70
N CYS A 396 14.13 8.47 -23.29
CA CYS A 396 13.60 7.92 -24.51
C CYS A 396 13.61 8.99 -25.60
N GLY A 397 14.45 8.83 -26.65
CA GLY A 397 14.51 9.73 -27.80
C GLY A 397 14.86 11.19 -27.49
N ASP A 398 14.72 12.09 -28.49
CA ASP A 398 15.08 13.52 -28.35
C ASP A 398 13.92 14.43 -27.93
N ARG A 399 12.68 13.90 -27.81
CA ARG A 399 11.46 14.70 -27.61
C ARG A 399 10.62 14.21 -26.41
N ASN A 400 11.23 14.00 -25.26
CA ASN A 400 10.59 13.42 -24.07
C ASN A 400 9.34 14.19 -23.55
N TRP A 401 9.28 15.51 -23.75
CA TRP A 401 8.13 16.32 -23.31
C TRP A 401 6.86 16.08 -24.11
N MET A 402 7.02 15.56 -25.32
CA MET A 402 5.91 15.25 -26.22
C MET A 402 5.63 13.75 -26.30
N PHE A 403 6.23 12.95 -25.42
CA PHE A 403 6.08 11.47 -25.47
C PHE A 403 4.61 11.06 -25.58
N TYR A 404 3.76 11.52 -24.65
CA TYR A 404 2.34 11.14 -24.62
C TYR A 404 1.62 11.60 -25.89
N ASP A 405 1.81 12.85 -26.27
CA ASP A 405 1.13 13.43 -27.43
C ASP A 405 1.64 12.78 -28.74
N HIS A 406 2.95 12.53 -28.83
CA HIS A 406 3.54 11.80 -29.97
C HIS A 406 3.01 10.36 -30.09
N MET A 407 2.94 9.64 -28.96
CA MET A 407 2.38 8.28 -28.97
C MET A 407 0.89 8.29 -29.31
N LYS A 408 0.14 9.27 -28.81
CA LYS A 408 -1.26 9.43 -29.15
C LYS A 408 -1.47 9.62 -30.65
N GLU A 409 -0.73 10.54 -31.28
CA GLU A 409 -0.78 10.74 -32.73
C GLU A 409 -0.40 9.46 -33.50
N LYS A 410 0.62 8.72 -33.05
CA LYS A 410 1.07 7.47 -33.68
C LYS A 410 -0.02 6.39 -33.64
N TYR A 411 -0.69 6.23 -32.48
CA TYR A 411 -1.79 5.26 -32.34
C TYR A 411 -3.00 5.65 -33.17
N GLU A 412 -3.41 6.93 -33.12
CA GLU A 412 -4.54 7.45 -33.91
C GLU A 412 -4.30 7.31 -35.42
N TYR A 413 -3.06 7.56 -35.88
CA TYR A 413 -2.69 7.34 -37.28
C TYR A 413 -2.84 5.89 -37.71
N CYS A 414 -2.61 4.94 -36.81
CA CYS A 414 -2.79 3.50 -37.04
C CYS A 414 -4.23 3.01 -36.80
N GLY A 415 -5.17 3.89 -36.45
CA GLY A 415 -6.57 3.52 -36.19
C GLY A 415 -6.85 3.00 -34.79
N TYR A 416 -5.93 3.16 -33.85
CA TYR A 416 -6.05 2.73 -32.46
C TYR A 416 -6.17 3.91 -31.50
N GLN A 417 -6.74 3.65 -30.32
CA GLN A 417 -6.67 4.59 -29.20
C GLN A 417 -5.45 4.28 -28.35
N LEU A 418 -4.75 5.33 -27.90
CA LEU A 418 -3.65 5.16 -26.95
C LEU A 418 -4.20 4.61 -25.62
N PRO A 419 -3.63 3.51 -25.09
CA PRO A 419 -4.00 3.02 -23.77
C PRO A 419 -3.77 4.08 -22.68
N ASN A 420 -4.65 4.12 -21.70
CA ASN A 420 -4.44 4.96 -20.52
C ASN A 420 -3.18 4.51 -19.76
N ILE A 421 -2.52 5.43 -19.08
CA ILE A 421 -1.29 5.15 -18.34
C ILE A 421 -1.55 5.29 -16.85
N ILE A 422 -1.18 4.27 -16.09
CA ILE A 422 -1.22 4.30 -14.64
C ILE A 422 0.22 4.19 -14.14
N PHE A 423 0.78 5.29 -13.64
CA PHE A 423 2.07 5.29 -12.97
C PHE A 423 1.89 4.90 -11.52
N TRP A 424 2.44 3.76 -11.14
CA TRP A 424 2.39 3.23 -9.80
C TRP A 424 3.76 3.28 -9.15
N ASN A 425 4.01 4.32 -8.37
CA ASN A 425 5.26 4.57 -7.68
C ASN A 425 5.38 3.69 -6.43
N VAL A 426 6.37 2.81 -6.38
CA VAL A 426 6.59 1.88 -5.26
C VAL A 426 7.77 2.23 -4.37
N ASP A 427 8.64 3.17 -4.80
CA ASP A 427 9.79 3.65 -4.03
C ASP A 427 10.24 5.03 -4.53
N SER A 428 9.72 6.11 -3.97
CA SER A 428 10.07 7.47 -4.38
C SER A 428 11.38 7.93 -3.76
N ARG A 429 12.43 8.01 -4.57
CA ARG A 429 13.72 8.59 -4.19
C ARG A 429 13.74 10.11 -4.40
N ASN A 430 13.10 10.58 -5.46
CA ASN A 430 13.01 11.98 -5.85
C ASN A 430 11.55 12.39 -6.07
N ASP A 431 11.29 13.69 -6.14
CA ASP A 431 9.97 14.23 -6.47
C ASP A 431 9.85 14.30 -8.00
N ILE A 432 9.45 13.15 -8.57
CA ILE A 432 9.38 12.93 -10.01
C ILE A 432 7.95 12.53 -10.39
N PHE A 433 7.37 13.29 -11.31
CA PHE A 433 6.03 13.06 -11.84
C PHE A 433 6.07 13.05 -13.38
N HIS A 434 5.44 12.06 -13.98
CA HIS A 434 5.40 11.88 -15.44
C HIS A 434 4.16 12.52 -16.09
N ALA A 435 3.33 13.21 -15.32
CA ALA A 435 2.18 13.96 -15.81
C ALA A 435 1.86 15.16 -14.90
N ASP A 436 1.18 16.15 -15.45
CA ASP A 436 0.55 17.22 -14.69
C ASP A 436 -0.85 16.76 -14.18
N SER A 437 -1.40 17.56 -13.26
CA SER A 437 -2.68 17.29 -12.60
C SER A 437 -3.91 17.25 -13.54
N ARG A 438 -3.81 17.75 -14.75
CA ARG A 438 -4.90 17.90 -15.73
C ARG A 438 -4.83 16.91 -16.88
N ARG A 439 -3.77 16.09 -16.98
CA ARG A 439 -3.56 15.17 -18.11
C ARG A 439 -4.61 14.05 -18.09
N LYS A 440 -5.53 14.07 -19.04
CA LYS A 440 -6.51 12.98 -19.23
C LYS A 440 -5.83 11.70 -19.68
N GLY A 441 -6.35 10.56 -19.23
CA GLY A 441 -5.80 9.24 -19.58
C GLY A 441 -4.52 8.88 -18.85
N VAL A 442 -4.12 9.68 -17.84
CA VAL A 442 -2.99 9.36 -16.97
C VAL A 442 -3.46 9.38 -15.52
N GLN A 443 -2.98 8.44 -14.74
CA GLN A 443 -3.23 8.37 -13.30
C GLN A 443 -1.92 8.19 -12.55
N LEU A 444 -1.84 8.75 -11.34
CA LEU A 444 -0.66 8.73 -10.49
C LEU A 444 -1.03 8.11 -9.13
N TYR A 445 -0.35 7.01 -8.80
CA TYR A 445 -0.55 6.32 -7.54
C TYR A 445 0.77 5.96 -6.89
N SER A 446 0.71 5.69 -5.57
CA SER A 446 1.88 5.23 -4.84
C SER A 446 1.54 4.13 -3.84
N GLY A 447 2.56 3.40 -3.44
CA GLY A 447 2.46 2.39 -2.39
C GLY A 447 2.37 0.97 -2.90
N GLN A 448 1.93 0.07 -2.03
CA GLN A 448 2.05 -1.37 -2.26
C GLN A 448 0.71 -2.10 -2.09
N SER A 449 -0.37 -1.33 -1.90
CA SER A 449 -1.71 -1.85 -1.67
C SER A 449 -2.44 -2.07 -2.99
N VAL A 450 -3.06 -3.25 -3.12
CA VAL A 450 -3.93 -3.58 -4.26
C VAL A 450 -5.37 -3.10 -4.09
N THR A 451 -5.74 -2.59 -2.91
CA THR A 451 -7.13 -2.16 -2.64
C THR A 451 -7.56 -1.00 -3.55
N THR A 452 -6.59 -0.20 -4.00
CA THR A 452 -6.80 0.89 -4.96
C THR A 452 -7.10 0.44 -6.39
N PHE A 453 -6.86 -0.83 -6.76
CA PHE A 453 -7.10 -1.31 -8.13
C PHE A 453 -8.54 -1.12 -8.63
N GLN A 454 -9.53 -1.39 -7.80
CA GLN A 454 -10.92 -1.21 -8.20
C GLN A 454 -11.24 0.26 -8.55
N ASN A 455 -10.67 1.18 -7.80
CA ASN A 455 -10.84 2.62 -8.05
C ASN A 455 -10.07 3.09 -9.29
N LEU A 456 -8.88 2.51 -9.53
CA LEU A 456 -8.03 2.78 -10.69
C LEU A 456 -8.75 2.51 -12.01
N LEU A 457 -9.28 1.32 -12.13
CA LEU A 457 -9.84 0.83 -13.39
C LEU A 457 -11.22 1.43 -13.71
N ASN A 458 -11.98 1.78 -12.67
CA ASN A 458 -13.29 2.46 -12.82
C ASN A 458 -13.16 3.94 -13.24
N ASN A 459 -11.95 4.53 -13.20
CA ASN A 459 -11.70 5.96 -13.44
C ASN A 459 -10.65 6.21 -14.53
N ILE A 460 -10.45 5.25 -15.38
CA ILE A 460 -9.40 5.23 -16.40
C ILE A 460 -9.35 6.52 -17.25
N ASP A 461 -10.49 7.07 -17.65
CA ASP A 461 -10.59 8.25 -18.52
C ASP A 461 -10.55 9.60 -17.75
N SER A 462 -10.30 9.58 -16.44
CA SER A 462 -10.28 10.78 -15.63
C SER A 462 -8.89 11.46 -15.61
N THR A 463 -8.84 12.67 -15.05
CA THR A 463 -7.56 13.32 -14.75
C THR A 463 -6.97 12.76 -13.45
N PRO A 464 -5.64 12.90 -13.21
CA PRO A 464 -5.01 12.46 -11.95
C PRO A 464 -5.68 13.03 -10.71
N VAL A 465 -6.04 14.33 -10.70
CA VAL A 465 -6.74 14.97 -9.58
C VAL A 465 -8.10 14.34 -9.33
N LYS A 466 -8.92 14.13 -10.36
CA LYS A 466 -10.24 13.53 -10.17
C LYS A 466 -10.16 12.09 -9.66
N SER A 467 -9.15 11.33 -10.08
CA SER A 467 -8.91 9.98 -9.57
C SER A 467 -8.53 10.00 -8.09
N MET A 468 -7.67 10.92 -7.67
CA MET A 468 -7.31 11.15 -6.28
C MET A 468 -8.54 11.56 -5.43
N GLU A 469 -9.28 12.57 -5.88
CA GLU A 469 -10.47 13.08 -5.17
C GLU A 469 -11.48 11.94 -4.92
N LYS A 470 -11.72 11.09 -5.89
CA LYS A 470 -12.65 9.97 -5.76
C LYS A 470 -12.24 8.95 -4.69
N VAL A 471 -10.94 8.76 -4.48
CA VAL A 471 -10.40 7.90 -3.42
C VAL A 471 -10.52 8.59 -2.06
N ILE A 472 -10.09 9.83 -1.97
CA ILE A 472 -9.92 10.56 -0.70
C ILE A 472 -11.24 11.12 -0.17
N GLU A 473 -12.20 11.45 -1.03
CA GLU A 473 -13.53 11.94 -0.63
C GLU A 473 -14.56 10.82 -0.40
N SER A 474 -14.12 9.55 -0.40
CA SER A 474 -14.99 8.43 -0.07
C SER A 474 -15.55 8.56 1.36
N GLU A 475 -16.71 7.94 1.63
CA GLU A 475 -17.34 7.93 2.96
C GLU A 475 -16.40 7.44 4.06
N ARG A 476 -15.43 6.59 3.71
CA ARG A 476 -14.44 6.06 4.64
C ARG A 476 -13.67 7.14 5.39
N TYR A 477 -13.32 8.23 4.69
CA TYR A 477 -12.53 9.34 5.26
C TYR A 477 -13.37 10.56 5.63
N ALA A 478 -14.69 10.47 5.57
CA ALA A 478 -15.60 11.57 5.91
C ALA A 478 -15.54 11.97 7.41
N CYS A 479 -15.11 11.03 8.28
CA CYS A 479 -14.97 11.28 9.71
C CYS A 479 -13.73 12.09 10.11
N VAL A 480 -12.79 12.37 9.18
CA VAL A 480 -11.57 13.13 9.43
C VAL A 480 -11.90 14.62 9.63
N ARG A 481 -11.24 15.25 10.60
CA ARG A 481 -11.56 16.62 11.08
C ARG A 481 -10.30 17.50 11.11
N THR A 482 -10.45 18.80 10.85
CA THR A 482 -9.33 19.76 10.95
C THR A 482 -9.01 20.19 12.39
N GLY A 483 -9.96 20.04 13.30
CA GLY A 483 -9.83 20.51 14.69
C GLY A 483 -10.11 22.00 14.90
N ASN A 484 -10.25 22.78 13.83
CA ASN A 484 -10.77 24.12 13.95
C ASN A 484 -12.29 24.05 14.07
N ALA A 485 -12.86 24.71 15.08
CA ALA A 485 -14.30 24.96 15.10
C ALA A 485 -14.66 25.72 13.83
N ALA A 486 -15.66 25.23 13.10
CA ALA A 486 -16.21 25.87 11.92
C ALA A 486 -16.76 27.26 12.25
#